data_36cf09632d23395ab230f2f1662b14d2
#
_entry.id   36cf09632d23395ab230f2f1662b14d2
#
_cell.length_a   1.000
_cell.length_b   1.000
_cell.length_c   1.000
_cell.angle_alpha   90.00
_cell.angle_beta   90.00
_cell.angle_gamma   90.00
#
_symmetry.space_group_name_H-M   'P 1'
#
loop_
_entity.id
_entity.type
_entity.pdbx_description
1 polymer ?
#
loop_
_entity_poly.entity_id
_entity_poly.type
_entity_poly.pdbx_seq_one_letter_code
_entity_poly.pdbx_strand_id
1 'polypeptide(L)'
;MSNRKIIVTGYFGTPIEETARKLAASEGLDYLSLDEEITKRDGRSIKRLVMMNGEHGYRNQEYEVLQELCDGEAEPDAPEGGETCTGAGIVIACGDGVLYDDDSREIISHHELVIAGEDMTTDELWENAKAIEDSYHAFMAFGTKEEKHAAFKQLIERQRNLFAQVRGEGAEE
;
A
#
# COMPACT_ATOMS: atom_id res chain seq x y z
N MET A 1 23.75 -7.73 -10.22
CA MET A 1 22.38 -7.88 -10.73
C MET A 1 21.45 -6.98 -9.93
N SER A 2 20.71 -6.14 -10.61
CA SER A 2 19.67 -5.36 -9.93
C SER A 2 18.54 -6.30 -9.54
N ASN A 3 18.26 -6.41 -8.26
CA ASN A 3 17.14 -7.18 -7.78
C ASN A 3 15.83 -6.52 -8.24
N ARG A 4 14.95 -7.32 -8.83
CA ARG A 4 13.65 -6.86 -9.28
C ARG A 4 12.81 -6.48 -8.05
N LYS A 5 12.21 -5.28 -8.07
CA LYS A 5 11.30 -4.82 -7.02
C LYS A 5 9.96 -4.48 -7.64
N ILE A 6 8.91 -5.07 -7.13
CA ILE A 6 7.53 -4.82 -7.55
C ILE A 6 6.79 -4.21 -6.37
N ILE A 7 6.25 -3.01 -6.57
CA ILE A 7 5.46 -2.32 -5.56
C ILE A 7 3.99 -2.59 -5.85
N VAL A 8 3.27 -3.09 -4.86
CA VAL A 8 1.82 -3.33 -4.96
C VAL A 8 1.10 -2.39 -4.03
N THR A 9 0.26 -1.55 -4.57
CA THR A 9 -0.70 -0.73 -3.84
C THR A 9 -2.09 -0.99 -4.41
N GLY A 10 -3.07 -0.23 -4.03
CA GLY A 10 -4.42 -0.42 -4.57
C GLY A 10 -5.43 0.53 -3.97
N TYR A 11 -6.66 0.36 -4.44
CA TYR A 11 -7.80 1.10 -3.92
C TYR A 11 -8.16 0.62 -2.52
N PHE A 12 -8.65 1.53 -1.69
CA PHE A 12 -9.21 1.15 -0.39
C PHE A 12 -10.40 0.20 -0.61
N GLY A 13 -10.36 -0.96 0.02
CA GLY A 13 -11.33 -2.03 -0.17
C GLY A 13 -10.79 -3.21 -0.98
N THR A 14 -9.54 -3.13 -1.47
CA THR A 14 -8.92 -4.27 -2.14
C THR A 14 -8.00 -5.04 -1.19
N PRO A 15 -7.84 -6.37 -1.39
CA PRO A 15 -6.91 -7.17 -0.61
C PRO A 15 -5.49 -7.02 -1.15
N ILE A 16 -4.85 -5.87 -0.87
CA ILE A 16 -3.52 -5.53 -1.41
C ILE A 16 -2.48 -6.58 -1.01
N GLU A 17 -2.44 -6.97 0.26
CA GLU A 17 -1.45 -7.93 0.76
C GLU A 17 -1.63 -9.31 0.11
N GLU A 18 -2.86 -9.76 -0.02
CA GLU A 18 -3.16 -11.03 -0.68
C GLU A 18 -2.74 -11.01 -2.15
N THR A 19 -3.03 -9.91 -2.85
CA THR A 19 -2.63 -9.69 -4.24
C THR A 19 -1.10 -9.76 -4.36
N ALA A 20 -0.39 -9.09 -3.46
CA ALA A 20 1.07 -9.09 -3.45
C ALA A 20 1.66 -10.47 -3.17
N ARG A 21 1.09 -11.22 -2.21
CA ARG A 21 1.53 -12.59 -1.90
C ARG A 21 1.37 -13.53 -3.08
N LYS A 22 0.22 -13.46 -3.75
CA LYS A 22 -0.05 -14.27 -4.94
C LYS A 22 0.91 -13.95 -6.07
N LEU A 23 1.19 -12.67 -6.26
CA LEU A 23 2.15 -12.22 -7.27
C LEU A 23 3.56 -12.74 -6.95
N ALA A 24 4.00 -12.59 -5.72
CA ALA A 24 5.31 -13.08 -5.28
C ALA A 24 5.44 -14.59 -5.53
N ALA A 25 4.41 -15.36 -5.16
CA ALA A 25 4.41 -16.81 -5.37
C ALA A 25 4.47 -17.16 -6.85
N SER A 26 3.70 -16.47 -7.71
CA SER A 26 3.67 -16.76 -9.14
C SER A 26 4.96 -16.40 -9.87
N GLU A 27 5.67 -15.38 -9.39
CA GLU A 27 6.91 -14.88 -9.99
C GLU A 27 8.18 -15.47 -9.33
N GLY A 28 8.02 -16.24 -8.27
CA GLY A 28 9.17 -16.78 -7.53
C GLY A 28 9.98 -15.71 -6.79
N LEU A 29 9.30 -14.68 -6.29
CA LEU A 29 9.93 -13.56 -5.58
C LEU A 29 9.63 -13.61 -4.10
N ASP A 30 10.44 -12.90 -3.32
CA ASP A 30 10.18 -12.70 -1.91
C ASP A 30 8.99 -11.75 -1.71
N TYR A 31 8.42 -11.74 -0.51
CA TYR A 31 7.27 -10.89 -0.16
C TYR A 31 7.55 -10.13 1.14
N LEU A 32 7.12 -8.86 1.18
CA LEU A 32 7.15 -8.06 2.40
C LEU A 32 5.95 -7.11 2.42
N SER A 33 5.30 -6.98 3.57
CA SER A 33 4.28 -5.96 3.81
C SER A 33 4.90 -4.79 4.57
N LEU A 34 4.76 -3.57 4.01
CA LEU A 34 5.21 -2.35 4.70
C LEU A 34 4.47 -2.16 6.02
N ASP A 35 3.17 -2.40 6.06
CA ASP A 35 2.38 -2.24 7.28
C ASP A 35 2.80 -3.22 8.38
N GLU A 36 3.09 -4.46 8.02
CA GLU A 36 3.63 -5.44 8.97
C GLU A 36 5.00 -5.01 9.50
N GLU A 37 5.87 -4.53 8.63
CA GLU A 37 7.20 -4.05 9.01
C GLU A 37 7.12 -2.83 9.93
N ILE A 38 6.25 -1.87 9.61
CA ILE A 38 6.02 -0.69 10.44
C ILE A 38 5.49 -1.11 11.83
N THR A 39 4.52 -2.01 11.86
CA THR A 39 3.95 -2.53 13.11
C THR A 39 5.01 -3.22 13.95
N LYS A 40 5.88 -3.99 13.32
CA LYS A 40 6.99 -4.68 13.99
C LYS A 40 7.98 -3.68 14.63
N ARG A 41 8.34 -2.62 13.90
CA ARG A 41 9.29 -1.60 14.37
C ARG A 41 8.69 -0.68 15.42
N ASP A 42 7.45 -0.24 15.22
CA ASP A 42 6.77 0.73 16.09
C ASP A 42 6.14 0.08 17.33
N GLY A 43 5.64 -1.13 17.19
CA GLY A 43 4.95 -1.85 18.27
C GLY A 43 3.46 -1.56 18.37
N ARG A 44 2.92 -0.67 17.54
CA ARG A 44 1.49 -0.35 17.49
C ARG A 44 0.86 -0.80 16.18
N SER A 45 -0.45 -1.07 16.17
CA SER A 45 -1.17 -1.29 14.92
C SER A 45 -1.19 0.01 14.09
N ILE A 46 -1.36 -0.12 12.79
CA ILE A 46 -1.45 1.05 11.90
C ILE A 46 -2.58 1.99 12.33
N LYS A 47 -3.74 1.43 12.67
CA LYS A 47 -4.87 2.23 13.17
C LYS A 47 -4.50 3.04 14.40
N ARG A 48 -3.82 2.43 15.36
CA ARG A 48 -3.39 3.12 16.59
C ARG A 48 -2.32 4.17 16.31
N LEU A 49 -1.38 3.85 15.44
CA LEU A 49 -0.35 4.79 15.00
C LEU A 49 -0.97 6.05 14.40
N VAL A 50 -1.93 5.89 13.50
CA VAL A 50 -2.62 7.01 12.87
C VAL A 50 -3.45 7.80 13.87
N MET A 51 -4.11 7.13 14.81
CA MET A 51 -4.88 7.81 15.87
C MET A 51 -4.01 8.69 16.75
N MET A 52 -2.80 8.27 17.03
CA MET A 52 -1.91 8.98 17.98
C MET A 52 -0.97 9.96 17.29
N ASN A 53 -0.48 9.63 16.10
CA ASN A 53 0.53 10.42 15.39
C ASN A 53 -0.01 11.08 14.11
N GLY A 54 -1.26 10.81 13.74
CA GLY A 54 -1.86 11.29 12.51
C GLY A 54 -1.41 10.46 11.29
N GLU A 55 -2.08 10.67 10.19
CA GLU A 55 -1.74 10.01 8.92
C GLU A 55 -0.33 10.39 8.46
N HIS A 56 0.08 11.63 8.72
CA HIS A 56 1.42 12.11 8.39
C HIS A 56 2.51 11.27 9.06
N GLY A 57 2.33 10.92 10.33
CA GLY A 57 3.28 10.05 11.05
C GLY A 57 3.38 8.67 10.42
N TYR A 58 2.26 8.11 10.00
CA TYR A 58 2.22 6.84 9.29
C TYR A 58 2.95 6.94 7.94
N ARG A 59 2.67 7.97 7.15
CA ARG A 59 3.32 8.17 5.85
C ARG A 59 4.84 8.33 5.98
N ASN A 60 5.30 8.99 7.03
CA ASN A 60 6.75 9.12 7.28
C ASN A 60 7.40 7.77 7.55
N GLN A 61 6.78 6.92 8.35
CA GLN A 61 7.32 5.59 8.62
C GLN A 61 7.27 4.71 7.37
N GLU A 62 6.21 4.80 6.60
CA GLU A 62 6.07 4.10 5.32
C GLU A 62 7.20 4.49 4.35
N TYR A 63 7.48 5.78 4.25
CA TYR A 63 8.57 6.31 3.44
C TYR A 63 9.93 5.79 3.90
N GLU A 64 10.21 5.83 5.20
CA GLU A 64 11.49 5.38 5.75
C GLU A 64 11.77 3.90 5.42
N VAL A 65 10.78 3.05 5.61
CA VAL A 65 10.93 1.62 5.30
C VAL A 65 11.09 1.41 3.79
N LEU A 66 10.31 2.11 3.00
CA LEU A 66 10.37 2.01 1.54
C LEU A 66 11.74 2.47 1.02
N GLN A 67 12.27 3.56 1.57
CA GLN A 67 13.58 4.06 1.22
C GLN A 67 14.68 3.04 1.54
N GLU A 68 14.64 2.44 2.71
CA GLU A 68 15.62 1.41 3.09
C GLU A 68 15.59 0.20 2.14
N LEU A 69 14.38 -0.22 1.74
CA LEU A 69 14.23 -1.39 0.87
C LEU A 69 14.60 -1.10 -0.58
N CYS A 70 14.41 0.12 -1.05
CA CYS A 70 14.58 0.46 -2.46
C CYS A 70 15.92 1.13 -2.76
N ASP A 71 16.40 1.98 -1.86
CA ASP A 71 17.65 2.74 -2.05
C ASP A 71 18.80 2.19 -1.21
N GLY A 72 18.50 1.38 -0.20
CA GLY A 72 19.47 0.85 0.72
C GLY A 72 20.20 -0.38 0.20
N GLU A 73 21.42 -0.56 0.69
CA GLU A 73 22.18 -1.79 0.56
C GLU A 73 21.72 -2.85 1.58
N ALA A 74 20.66 -2.54 2.35
CA ALA A 74 20.12 -3.46 3.33
C ALA A 74 19.41 -4.61 2.62
N GLU A 75 19.97 -5.78 2.76
CA GLU A 75 19.22 -6.99 2.45
C GLU A 75 18.04 -7.08 3.42
N PRO A 76 16.84 -7.37 2.94
CA PRO A 76 15.73 -7.57 3.86
C PRO A 76 16.09 -8.71 4.82
N ASP A 77 15.92 -8.46 6.11
CA ASP A 77 16.02 -9.52 7.09
C ASP A 77 15.10 -10.66 6.63
N ALA A 78 15.65 -11.86 6.54
CA ALA A 78 14.87 -13.02 6.15
C ALA A 78 13.60 -13.08 7.02
N PRO A 79 12.41 -13.18 6.42
CA PRO A 79 11.20 -13.26 7.21
C PRO A 79 11.27 -14.43 8.17
N GLU A 80 10.93 -14.19 9.42
CA GLU A 80 10.80 -15.26 10.41
C GLU A 80 9.70 -16.20 9.93
N GLY A 81 10.07 -17.34 9.39
CA GLY A 81 9.13 -18.29 8.84
C GLY A 81 9.70 -19.22 7.77
N GLY A 82 10.96 -19.07 7.44
CA GLY A 82 11.71 -20.07 6.68
C GLY A 82 11.41 -20.12 5.19
N GLU A 83 10.85 -19.07 4.60
CA GLU A 83 10.85 -18.95 3.15
C GLU A 83 12.18 -18.38 2.70
N THR A 84 12.84 -19.12 1.85
CA THR A 84 14.16 -18.78 1.36
C THR A 84 14.13 -17.52 0.53
N CYS A 85 14.92 -16.52 0.91
CA CYS A 85 15.23 -15.40 0.03
C CYS A 85 15.77 -15.95 -1.28
N THR A 86 15.01 -15.77 -2.35
CA THR A 86 15.38 -16.31 -3.66
C THR A 86 16.49 -15.50 -4.31
N GLY A 87 16.77 -14.29 -3.82
CA GLY A 87 17.72 -13.37 -4.44
C GLY A 87 17.31 -12.82 -5.80
N ALA A 88 16.15 -13.23 -6.31
CA ALA A 88 15.65 -12.80 -7.62
C ALA A 88 14.93 -11.45 -7.55
N GLY A 89 14.42 -11.08 -6.39
CA GLY A 89 13.70 -9.84 -6.17
C GLY A 89 12.65 -9.96 -5.09
N ILE A 90 11.88 -8.88 -4.90
CA ILE A 90 10.90 -8.78 -3.83
C ILE A 90 9.63 -8.08 -4.31
N VAL A 91 8.49 -8.55 -3.82
CA VAL A 91 7.19 -7.87 -3.95
C VAL A 91 6.89 -7.18 -2.62
N ILE A 92 6.69 -5.88 -2.67
CA ILE A 92 6.45 -5.05 -1.49
C ILE A 92 4.98 -4.58 -1.52
N ALA A 93 4.19 -5.04 -0.54
CA ALA A 93 2.82 -4.58 -0.37
C ALA A 93 2.80 -3.26 0.41
N CYS A 94 2.23 -2.22 -0.18
CA CYS A 94 2.11 -0.90 0.40
C CYS A 94 0.65 -0.58 0.73
N GLY A 95 0.42 0.38 1.63
CA GLY A 95 -0.93 0.85 1.92
C GLY A 95 -1.59 1.54 0.73
N ASP A 96 -2.91 1.68 0.79
CA ASP A 96 -3.70 2.31 -0.28
C ASP A 96 -3.38 3.79 -0.51
N GLY A 97 -2.71 4.43 0.44
CA GLY A 97 -2.32 5.84 0.34
C GLY A 97 -0.84 6.10 0.12
N VAL A 98 -0.03 5.08 -0.20
CA VAL A 98 1.43 5.25 -0.34
C VAL A 98 1.80 6.27 -1.41
N LEU A 99 1.01 6.40 -2.46
CA LEU A 99 1.28 7.33 -3.56
C LEU A 99 0.87 8.79 -3.27
N TYR A 100 0.21 9.06 -2.13
CA TYR A 100 -0.08 10.44 -1.72
C TYR A 100 1.17 11.20 -1.28
N ASP A 101 2.16 10.50 -0.77
CA ASP A 101 3.42 11.09 -0.37
C ASP A 101 4.34 11.27 -1.59
N ASP A 102 4.78 12.50 -1.84
CA ASP A 102 5.59 12.82 -3.02
C ASP A 102 6.93 12.07 -3.03
N ASP A 103 7.55 11.95 -1.86
CA ASP A 103 8.85 11.28 -1.74
C ASP A 103 8.74 9.77 -1.97
N SER A 104 7.70 9.15 -1.42
CA SER A 104 7.40 7.72 -1.67
C SER A 104 7.07 7.48 -3.14
N ARG A 105 6.30 8.38 -3.75
CA ARG A 105 5.95 8.29 -5.17
C ARG A 105 7.19 8.38 -6.07
N GLU A 106 8.15 9.23 -5.73
CA GLU A 106 9.41 9.33 -6.45
C GLU A 106 10.18 8.01 -6.41
N ILE A 107 10.30 7.38 -5.23
CA ILE A 107 10.96 6.08 -5.10
C ILE A 107 10.24 5.03 -5.96
N ILE A 108 8.93 4.97 -5.87
CA ILE A 108 8.11 3.98 -6.58
C ILE A 108 8.23 4.15 -8.10
N SER A 109 8.42 5.37 -8.58
CA SER A 109 8.56 5.65 -10.02
C SER A 109 9.72 4.91 -10.68
N HIS A 110 10.70 4.48 -9.91
CA HIS A 110 11.87 3.74 -10.42
C HIS A 110 11.68 2.22 -10.41
N HIS A 111 10.53 1.73 -10.00
CA HIS A 111 10.25 0.30 -9.88
C HIS A 111 8.96 -0.08 -10.59
N GLU A 112 8.71 -1.38 -10.71
CA GLU A 112 7.43 -1.88 -11.26
C GLU A 112 6.31 -1.59 -10.26
N LEU A 113 5.16 -1.16 -10.76
CA LEU A 113 3.99 -0.81 -9.95
C LEU A 113 2.78 -1.63 -10.38
N VAL A 114 2.14 -2.27 -9.41
CA VAL A 114 0.86 -2.96 -9.58
C VAL A 114 -0.17 -2.28 -8.70
N ILE A 115 -1.32 -1.94 -9.26
CA ILE A 115 -2.42 -1.31 -8.55
C ILE A 115 -3.58 -2.30 -8.45
N ALA A 116 -3.84 -2.81 -7.25
CA ALA A 116 -4.92 -3.75 -7.02
C ALA A 116 -6.28 -3.05 -7.11
N GLY A 117 -7.24 -3.68 -7.75
CA GLY A 117 -8.62 -3.18 -7.84
C GLY A 117 -8.90 -2.23 -9.00
N GLU A 118 -8.00 -2.11 -9.97
CA GLU A 118 -8.20 -1.22 -11.13
C GLU A 118 -9.46 -1.55 -11.94
N ASP A 119 -9.85 -2.80 -11.98
CA ASP A 119 -11.02 -3.31 -12.70
C ASP A 119 -12.27 -3.41 -11.80
N MET A 120 -12.17 -3.02 -10.53
CA MET A 120 -13.31 -3.02 -9.62
C MET A 120 -14.11 -1.71 -9.72
N THR A 121 -15.43 -1.84 -9.63
CA THR A 121 -16.30 -0.67 -9.55
C THR A 121 -16.26 -0.04 -8.15
N THR A 122 -16.66 1.22 -8.05
CA THR A 122 -16.76 1.90 -6.75
C THR A 122 -17.70 1.16 -5.79
N ASP A 123 -18.79 0.60 -6.30
CA ASP A 123 -19.75 -0.17 -5.50
C ASP A 123 -19.14 -1.47 -4.97
N GLU A 124 -18.39 -2.19 -5.79
CA GLU A 124 -17.68 -3.40 -5.36
C GLU A 124 -16.64 -3.08 -4.29
N LEU A 125 -15.89 -2.01 -4.48
CA LEU A 125 -14.91 -1.54 -3.48
C LEU A 125 -15.58 -1.17 -2.18
N TRP A 126 -16.75 -0.51 -2.22
CA TRP A 126 -17.51 -0.16 -1.03
C TRP A 126 -17.98 -1.40 -0.26
N GLU A 127 -18.49 -2.40 -0.96
CA GLU A 127 -18.92 -3.65 -0.31
C GLU A 127 -17.78 -4.32 0.46
N ASN A 128 -16.57 -4.26 -0.06
CA ASN A 128 -15.39 -4.77 0.64
C ASN A 128 -14.96 -3.86 1.79
N ALA A 129 -14.91 -2.54 1.56
CA ALA A 129 -14.43 -1.57 2.54
C ALA A 129 -15.30 -1.50 3.79
N LYS A 130 -16.63 -1.55 3.63
CA LYS A 130 -17.55 -1.45 4.77
C LYS A 130 -17.45 -2.64 5.73
N ALA A 131 -16.86 -3.75 5.29
CA ALA A 131 -16.63 -4.93 6.11
C ALA A 131 -15.33 -4.87 6.91
N ILE A 132 -14.47 -3.87 6.66
CA ILE A 132 -13.20 -3.72 7.36
C ILE A 132 -13.42 -3.04 8.71
N GLU A 133 -13.10 -3.73 9.80
CA GLU A 133 -13.32 -3.23 11.15
C GLU A 133 -12.16 -2.40 11.71
N ASP A 134 -10.95 -2.64 11.23
CA ASP A 134 -9.73 -2.03 11.76
C ASP A 134 -9.07 -1.02 10.81
N SER A 135 -9.87 -0.38 9.95
CA SER A 135 -9.37 0.63 9.03
C SER A 135 -8.78 1.83 9.78
N TYR A 136 -7.65 2.34 9.29
CA TYR A 136 -7.07 3.57 9.81
C TYR A 136 -7.78 4.82 9.29
N HIS A 137 -8.63 4.71 8.29
CA HIS A 137 -9.39 5.85 7.75
C HIS A 137 -10.42 6.33 8.76
N ALA A 138 -10.23 7.55 9.25
CA ALA A 138 -11.06 8.12 10.32
C ALA A 138 -12.55 8.16 9.96
N PHE A 139 -12.89 8.41 8.69
CA PHE A 139 -14.29 8.49 8.26
C PHE A 139 -15.04 7.17 8.41
N MET A 140 -14.32 6.05 8.46
CA MET A 140 -14.95 4.72 8.66
C MET A 140 -15.35 4.47 10.11
N ALA A 141 -14.82 5.25 11.04
CA ALA A 141 -15.09 5.08 12.47
C ALA A 141 -16.28 5.90 12.98
N PHE A 142 -16.62 6.99 12.30
CA PHE A 142 -17.61 7.96 12.79
C PHE A 142 -18.57 8.37 11.66
N GLY A 143 -19.80 8.69 12.05
CA GLY A 143 -20.80 9.17 11.12
C GLY A 143 -21.86 8.13 10.76
N THR A 144 -22.84 8.56 9.99
CA THR A 144 -23.89 7.69 9.47
C THR A 144 -23.36 6.84 8.32
N LYS A 145 -24.11 5.80 7.96
CA LYS A 145 -23.79 4.96 6.81
C LYS A 145 -23.70 5.78 5.52
N GLU A 146 -24.60 6.73 5.34
CA GLU A 146 -24.65 7.62 4.19
C GLU A 146 -23.45 8.56 4.15
N GLU A 147 -23.04 9.11 5.28
CA GLU A 147 -21.84 9.97 5.40
C GLU A 147 -20.57 9.19 5.07
N LYS A 148 -20.44 7.98 5.60
CA LYS A 148 -19.30 7.09 5.33
C LYS A 148 -19.22 6.73 3.86
N HIS A 149 -20.35 6.41 3.25
CA HIS A 149 -20.42 6.06 1.83
C HIS A 149 -20.02 7.25 0.95
N ALA A 150 -20.52 8.45 1.26
CA ALA A 150 -20.14 9.66 0.53
C ALA A 150 -18.66 9.97 0.64
N ALA A 151 -18.08 9.86 1.83
CA ALA A 151 -16.65 10.07 2.06
C ALA A 151 -15.83 9.01 1.31
N PHE A 152 -16.28 7.77 1.31
CA PHE A 152 -15.64 6.69 0.56
C PHE A 152 -15.60 6.98 -0.94
N LYS A 153 -16.70 7.44 -1.52
CA LYS A 153 -16.74 7.79 -2.95
C LYS A 153 -15.74 8.89 -3.30
N GLN A 154 -15.60 9.88 -2.43
CA GLN A 154 -14.62 10.96 -2.62
C GLN A 154 -13.19 10.41 -2.55
N LEU A 155 -12.91 9.51 -1.62
CA LEU A 155 -11.60 8.87 -1.51
C LEU A 155 -11.27 8.08 -2.78
N ILE A 156 -12.20 7.28 -3.26
CA ILE A 156 -11.99 6.47 -4.47
C ILE A 156 -11.76 7.36 -5.69
N GLU A 157 -12.50 8.44 -5.83
CA GLU A 157 -12.28 9.40 -6.93
C GLU A 157 -10.90 10.01 -6.88
N ARG A 158 -10.44 10.41 -5.70
CA ARG A 158 -9.07 10.91 -5.51
C ARG A 158 -8.03 9.86 -5.86
N GLN A 159 -8.24 8.62 -5.46
CA GLN A 159 -7.33 7.52 -5.77
C GLN A 159 -7.29 7.25 -7.28
N ARG A 160 -8.44 7.27 -7.96
CA ARG A 160 -8.48 7.11 -9.42
C ARG A 160 -7.68 8.18 -10.14
N ASN A 161 -7.83 9.43 -9.73
CA ASN A 161 -7.09 10.55 -10.31
C ASN A 161 -5.58 10.42 -10.05
N LEU A 162 -5.20 10.06 -8.83
CA LEU A 162 -3.80 9.88 -8.47
C LEU A 162 -3.16 8.71 -9.25
N PHE A 163 -3.83 7.59 -9.33
CA PHE A 163 -3.31 6.42 -10.03
C PHE A 163 -3.19 6.66 -11.53
N ALA A 164 -4.13 7.40 -12.12
CA ALA A 164 -4.05 7.82 -13.52
C ALA A 164 -2.84 8.72 -13.77
N GLN A 165 -2.57 9.66 -12.87
CA GLN A 165 -1.38 10.53 -12.97
C GLN A 165 -0.08 9.72 -12.88
N VAL A 166 -0.01 8.77 -11.96
CA VAL A 166 1.18 7.95 -11.76
C VAL A 166 1.45 7.06 -13.00
N ARG A 167 0.40 6.57 -13.65
CA ARG A 167 0.54 5.78 -14.87
C ARG A 167 0.75 6.65 -16.13
N GLY A 168 0.70 7.96 -16.01
CA GLY A 168 0.85 8.88 -17.13
C GLY A 168 -0.39 9.07 -17.99
N GLU A 169 -1.54 8.55 -17.59
CA GLU A 169 -2.79 8.62 -18.36
C GLU A 169 -3.41 10.03 -18.36
N GLY A 170 -2.93 10.93 -17.54
CA GLY A 170 -3.39 12.32 -17.50
C GLY A 170 -2.37 13.34 -17.98
N ALA A 171 -1.25 12.89 -18.53
CA ALA A 171 -0.12 13.76 -18.87
C ALA A 171 -0.10 14.19 -20.34
N GLU A 172 -1.15 13.93 -21.09
CA GLU A 172 -1.25 14.40 -22.47
C GLU A 172 -1.77 15.84 -22.50
N GLU A 173 -0.89 16.74 -22.73
CA GLU A 173 -1.17 18.04 -23.34
C GLU A 173 -0.24 18.26 -24.51
#